data_abd5286fb957aef97345c8dd72ba3544
#
_entry.id   abd5286fb957aef97345c8dd72ba3544
#
_cell.length_a   1.000
_cell.length_b   1.000
_cell.length_c   1.000
_cell.angle_alpha   90.00
_cell.angle_beta   90.00
_cell.angle_gamma   90.00
#
_symmetry.space_group_name_H-M   'P 1'
#
loop_
_entity.id
_entity.type
_entity.pdbx_description
1 polymer ?
#
loop_
_entity_poly.entity_id
_entity_poly.type
_entity_poly.pdbx_seq_one_letter_code
_entity_poly.pdbx_strand_id
1 'polypeptide(L)'
;MTRRNLLSGVAASALAGAAAQAAESQAASVYLELKYYQLHNSPENQSARLTEFLRDGYAPAVAKAGGKLIGAFGNHIGMEAPYVIALTQYDSLGAFQTTIEKLKNDSDYQHALSALTSHHGYPYQREEASLLRTFDGMPQPLLSNESEHHSPRVFELRRYESPTEVTLARKLKMFNGGEIAIFQKLGMRPVFFGETIVGPRMPNLVYMLSFDDLTAREDLWRKFGSDPDWKKLSAPPDVHDSEIVSNISNAILQPLKFSLIR
;
A
#
# COMPACT_ATOMS: atom_id res chain seq x y z
N MET A 1 -10.47 -21.36 -71.49
CA MET A 1 -11.03 -20.70 -70.27
C MET A 1 -10.38 -21.31 -69.02
N THR A 2 -9.56 -20.54 -68.45
CA THR A 2 -8.51 -20.91 -67.50
C THR A 2 -9.04 -20.98 -66.04
N ARG A 3 -8.86 -22.14 -65.39
CA ARG A 3 -8.98 -22.32 -63.93
C ARG A 3 -7.72 -21.73 -63.29
N ARG A 4 -7.86 -20.59 -62.66
CA ARG A 4 -6.92 -20.07 -61.63
C ARG A 4 -7.65 -18.99 -60.84
N ASN A 5 -7.82 -19.20 -59.56
CA ASN A 5 -7.95 -18.29 -58.41
C ASN A 5 -8.96 -18.83 -57.40
N LEU A 6 -8.50 -19.77 -56.58
CA LEU A 6 -9.16 -20.15 -55.34
C LEU A 6 -8.12 -20.80 -54.42
N LEU A 7 -7.17 -19.99 -53.91
CA LEU A 7 -6.28 -20.38 -52.80
C LEU A 7 -5.52 -19.13 -52.29
N SER A 8 -6.22 -18.14 -51.79
CA SER A 8 -5.57 -16.98 -51.08
C SER A 8 -6.47 -16.35 -50.01
N GLY A 9 -7.27 -17.14 -49.29
CA GLY A 9 -8.21 -16.59 -48.33
C GLY A 9 -8.18 -17.19 -46.93
N VAL A 10 -7.29 -18.15 -46.64
CA VAL A 10 -7.35 -18.87 -45.33
C VAL A 10 -6.16 -18.61 -44.37
N ALA A 11 -5.11 -17.94 -44.86
CA ALA A 11 -3.91 -17.71 -44.04
C ALA A 11 -3.92 -16.40 -43.23
N ALA A 12 -4.86 -15.48 -43.47
CA ALA A 12 -4.87 -14.19 -42.75
C ALA A 12 -5.72 -14.18 -41.47
N SER A 13 -6.62 -15.16 -41.29
CA SER A 13 -7.49 -15.21 -40.09
C SER A 13 -6.89 -15.94 -38.90
N ALA A 14 -5.82 -16.72 -39.09
CA ALA A 14 -5.19 -17.48 -37.98
C ALA A 14 -4.13 -16.69 -37.20
N LEU A 15 -3.59 -15.60 -37.78
CA LEU A 15 -2.58 -14.75 -37.13
C LEU A 15 -3.18 -13.64 -36.25
N ALA A 16 -4.44 -13.26 -36.51
CA ALA A 16 -5.13 -12.27 -35.69
C ALA A 16 -5.70 -12.85 -34.37
N GLY A 17 -5.95 -14.18 -34.32
CA GLY A 17 -6.44 -14.86 -33.14
C GLY A 17 -5.36 -15.19 -32.11
N ALA A 18 -4.09 -15.32 -32.52
CA ALA A 18 -2.98 -15.65 -31.59
C ALA A 18 -2.39 -14.42 -30.89
N ALA A 19 -2.58 -13.22 -31.44
CA ALA A 19 -2.12 -11.98 -30.78
C ALA A 19 -3.09 -11.46 -29.71
N ALA A 20 -4.35 -11.92 -29.71
CA ALA A 20 -5.35 -11.51 -28.72
C ALA A 20 -5.35 -12.36 -27.44
N GLN A 21 -4.63 -13.48 -27.40
CA GLN A 21 -4.60 -14.41 -26.26
C GLN A 21 -3.36 -14.32 -25.36
N ALA A 22 -2.42 -13.41 -25.66
CA ALA A 22 -1.21 -13.17 -24.88
C ALA A 22 -1.22 -11.88 -24.06
N ALA A 23 -2.35 -11.19 -23.94
CA ALA A 23 -2.55 -10.21 -22.88
C ALA A 23 -3.01 -11.00 -21.64
N GLU A 24 -2.07 -11.64 -20.93
CA GLU A 24 -2.28 -11.93 -19.51
C GLU A 24 -2.79 -10.63 -18.89
N SER A 25 -4.00 -10.65 -18.35
CA SER A 25 -4.60 -9.47 -17.72
C SER A 25 -3.74 -9.13 -16.52
N GLN A 26 -2.78 -8.24 -16.72
CA GLN A 26 -2.00 -7.68 -15.63
C GLN A 26 -3.01 -7.10 -14.65
N ALA A 27 -2.98 -7.55 -13.39
CA ALA A 27 -3.93 -7.09 -12.38
C ALA A 27 -3.91 -5.56 -12.35
N ALA A 28 -5.08 -4.95 -12.37
CA ALA A 28 -5.19 -3.49 -12.34
C ALA A 28 -4.66 -2.95 -11.00
N SER A 29 -3.99 -1.80 -11.05
CA SER A 29 -3.61 -1.07 -9.86
C SER A 29 -4.84 -0.69 -9.04
N VAL A 30 -4.73 -0.78 -7.72
CA VAL A 30 -5.77 -0.38 -6.78
C VAL A 30 -5.41 0.92 -6.07
N TYR A 31 -6.36 1.45 -5.32
CA TYR A 31 -6.18 2.65 -4.51
C TYR A 31 -6.16 2.27 -3.04
N LEU A 32 -5.24 2.87 -2.30
CA LEU A 32 -5.06 2.65 -0.87
C LEU A 32 -5.26 3.97 -0.13
N GLU A 33 -6.18 3.99 0.81
CA GLU A 33 -6.31 5.07 1.77
C GLU A 33 -5.50 4.71 3.01
N LEU A 34 -4.45 5.46 3.26
CA LEU A 34 -3.61 5.35 4.44
C LEU A 34 -4.01 6.43 5.43
N LYS A 35 -4.76 6.05 6.47
CA LYS A 35 -5.17 6.93 7.56
C LYS A 35 -4.24 6.80 8.74
N TYR A 36 -3.79 7.92 9.24
CA TYR A 36 -2.95 8.06 10.39
C TYR A 36 -3.72 8.74 11.51
N TYR A 37 -3.99 8.03 12.59
CA TYR A 37 -4.70 8.55 13.77
C TYR A 37 -3.68 8.85 14.87
N GLN A 38 -3.36 10.11 15.05
CA GLN A 38 -2.51 10.58 16.13
C GLN A 38 -3.25 10.50 17.45
N LEU A 39 -2.66 9.81 18.42
CA LEU A 39 -3.17 9.71 19.77
C LEU A 39 -2.35 10.61 20.71
N HIS A 40 -2.75 10.72 21.95
CA HIS A 40 -1.91 11.31 22.99
C HIS A 40 -1.89 10.42 24.24
N ASN A 41 -0.90 10.60 25.07
CA ASN A 41 -0.84 9.94 26.36
C ASN A 41 -1.97 10.49 27.25
N SER A 42 -2.92 9.66 27.56
CA SER A 42 -4.12 9.97 28.33
C SER A 42 -4.44 8.83 29.28
N PRO A 43 -5.02 9.09 30.46
CA PRO A 43 -5.59 8.03 31.29
C PRO A 43 -6.72 7.27 30.56
N GLU A 44 -7.33 7.88 29.53
CA GLU A 44 -8.25 7.20 28.64
C GLU A 44 -7.50 6.32 27.65
N ASN A 45 -7.96 5.11 27.45
CA ASN A 45 -7.37 4.19 26.48
C ASN A 45 -7.85 4.47 25.06
N GLN A 46 -7.38 5.58 24.47
CA GLN A 46 -7.73 5.98 23.09
C GLN A 46 -7.42 4.88 22.10
N SER A 47 -6.29 4.20 22.25
CA SER A 47 -5.89 3.12 21.33
C SER A 47 -6.90 1.96 21.34
N ALA A 48 -7.41 1.55 22.49
CA ALA A 48 -8.41 0.48 22.59
C ALA A 48 -9.74 0.90 21.97
N ARG A 49 -10.22 2.12 22.26
CA ARG A 49 -11.46 2.67 21.70
C ARG A 49 -11.40 2.75 20.17
N LEU A 50 -10.30 3.29 19.65
CA LEU A 50 -10.11 3.39 18.20
C LEU A 50 -9.97 2.00 17.56
N THR A 51 -9.28 1.06 18.20
CA THR A 51 -9.14 -0.32 17.74
C THR A 51 -10.50 -1.02 17.64
N GLU A 52 -11.36 -0.86 18.64
CA GLU A 52 -12.72 -1.38 18.66
C GLU A 52 -13.57 -0.78 17.53
N PHE A 53 -13.55 0.54 17.39
CA PHE A 53 -14.24 1.22 16.29
C PHE A 53 -13.77 0.73 14.91
N LEU A 54 -12.46 0.63 14.69
CA LEU A 54 -11.91 0.15 13.42
C LEU A 54 -12.31 -1.29 13.12
N ARG A 55 -12.33 -2.17 14.13
CA ARG A 55 -12.69 -3.59 13.98
C ARG A 55 -14.18 -3.80 13.79
N ASP A 56 -15.01 -3.21 14.66
CA ASP A 56 -16.44 -3.57 14.80
C ASP A 56 -17.37 -2.58 14.08
N GLY A 57 -16.94 -1.34 13.86
CA GLY A 57 -17.71 -0.31 13.17
C GLY A 57 -17.23 -0.07 11.75
N TYR A 58 -15.96 0.35 11.58
CA TYR A 58 -15.43 0.80 10.28
C TYR A 58 -15.23 -0.35 9.29
N ALA A 59 -14.56 -1.44 9.69
CA ALA A 59 -14.24 -2.53 8.78
C ALA A 59 -15.49 -3.19 8.13
N PRO A 60 -16.54 -3.56 8.87
CA PRO A 60 -17.74 -4.13 8.25
C PRO A 60 -18.49 -3.11 7.40
N ALA A 61 -18.57 -1.85 7.81
CA ALA A 61 -19.24 -0.81 7.04
C ALA A 61 -18.54 -0.50 5.71
N VAL A 62 -17.22 -0.40 5.73
CA VAL A 62 -16.40 -0.22 4.51
C VAL A 62 -16.56 -1.41 3.57
N ALA A 63 -16.54 -2.64 4.08
CA ALA A 63 -16.73 -3.84 3.26
C ALA A 63 -18.12 -3.86 2.58
N LYS A 64 -19.18 -3.52 3.30
CA LYS A 64 -20.54 -3.38 2.76
C LYS A 64 -20.63 -2.26 1.71
N ALA A 65 -19.84 -1.21 1.86
CA ALA A 65 -19.84 -0.05 0.97
C ALA A 65 -19.03 -0.25 -0.32
N GLY A 66 -18.10 -1.22 -0.37
CA GLY A 66 -17.28 -1.55 -1.56
C GLY A 66 -15.79 -1.27 -1.42
N GLY A 67 -15.30 -0.96 -0.21
CA GLY A 67 -13.88 -0.94 0.14
C GLY A 67 -13.50 -2.14 1.01
N LYS A 68 -12.24 -2.22 1.45
CA LYS A 68 -11.75 -3.28 2.34
C LYS A 68 -10.67 -2.74 3.27
N LEU A 69 -10.90 -2.77 4.58
CA LEU A 69 -9.84 -2.51 5.56
C LEU A 69 -8.88 -3.71 5.55
N ILE A 70 -7.70 -3.54 4.95
CA ILE A 70 -6.72 -4.61 4.77
C ILE A 70 -5.63 -4.59 5.84
N GLY A 71 -5.33 -3.43 6.43
CA GLY A 71 -4.30 -3.27 7.44
C GLY A 71 -4.75 -2.36 8.57
N ALA A 72 -4.41 -2.74 9.80
CA ALA A 72 -4.52 -1.90 10.99
C ALA A 72 -3.29 -2.15 11.86
N PHE A 73 -2.58 -1.07 12.23
CA PHE A 73 -1.27 -1.16 12.88
C PHE A 73 -1.16 -0.14 14.01
N GLY A 74 -0.55 -0.57 15.12
CA GLY A 74 -0.04 0.34 16.15
C GLY A 74 1.42 0.69 15.89
N ASN A 75 1.88 1.82 16.41
CA ASN A 75 3.29 2.15 16.37
C ASN A 75 4.12 1.25 17.29
N HIS A 76 5.31 0.86 16.83
CA HIS A 76 6.34 0.23 17.64
C HIS A 76 7.53 1.19 17.83
N ILE A 77 8.05 1.71 16.72
CA ILE A 77 9.10 2.74 16.70
C ILE A 77 8.72 3.78 15.64
N GLY A 78 8.73 5.05 15.99
CA GLY A 78 8.43 6.13 15.06
C GLY A 78 8.27 7.47 15.77
N MET A 79 8.24 8.53 14.98
CA MET A 79 7.99 9.88 15.46
C MET A 79 6.51 10.05 15.81
N GLU A 80 6.21 11.00 16.71
CA GLU A 80 4.85 11.41 17.07
C GLU A 80 3.98 10.27 17.64
N ALA A 81 4.60 9.29 18.32
CA ALA A 81 3.88 8.24 19.02
C ALA A 81 3.14 8.78 20.28
N PRO A 82 1.99 8.20 20.67
CA PRO A 82 1.36 7.01 20.12
C PRO A 82 0.44 7.32 18.92
N TYR A 83 0.27 6.33 18.00
CA TYR A 83 -0.65 6.42 16.88
C TYR A 83 -1.14 5.05 16.40
N VAL A 84 -2.22 5.06 15.64
CA VAL A 84 -2.76 3.92 14.91
C VAL A 84 -2.84 4.26 13.43
N ILE A 85 -2.46 3.31 12.57
CA ILE A 85 -2.60 3.43 11.12
C ILE A 85 -3.67 2.44 10.65
N ALA A 86 -4.56 2.91 9.77
CA ALA A 86 -5.51 2.08 9.05
C ALA A 86 -5.22 2.16 7.53
N LEU A 87 -5.19 1.01 6.86
CA LEU A 87 -4.97 0.88 5.43
C LEU A 87 -6.21 0.26 4.78
N THR A 88 -6.92 1.04 3.98
CA THR A 88 -8.14 0.62 3.28
C THR A 88 -7.88 0.56 1.78
N GLN A 89 -8.29 -0.53 1.15
CA GLN A 89 -8.18 -0.77 -0.29
C GLN A 89 -9.49 -0.47 -0.99
N TYR A 90 -9.39 0.10 -2.20
CA TYR A 90 -10.48 0.36 -3.14
C TYR A 90 -10.03 -0.02 -4.55
N ASP A 91 -10.93 -0.62 -5.33
CA ASP A 91 -10.63 -1.04 -6.70
C ASP A 91 -10.48 0.13 -7.69
N SER A 92 -11.04 1.30 -7.36
CA SER A 92 -10.96 2.51 -8.17
C SER A 92 -11.23 3.78 -7.36
N LEU A 93 -10.93 4.96 -7.94
CA LEU A 93 -11.33 6.24 -7.36
C LEU A 93 -12.86 6.38 -7.23
N GLY A 94 -13.61 5.82 -8.18
CA GLY A 94 -15.08 5.78 -8.11
C GLY A 94 -15.56 4.91 -6.95
N ALA A 95 -14.90 3.76 -6.68
CA ALA A 95 -15.20 2.93 -5.53
C ALA A 95 -14.90 3.66 -4.20
N PHE A 96 -13.77 4.39 -4.13
CA PHE A 96 -13.44 5.25 -2.99
C PHE A 96 -14.52 6.30 -2.72
N GLN A 97 -14.90 7.08 -3.74
CA GLN A 97 -15.96 8.10 -3.61
C GLN A 97 -17.28 7.47 -3.18
N THR A 98 -17.73 6.41 -3.86
CA THR A 98 -18.99 5.72 -3.55
C THR A 98 -19.00 5.17 -2.13
N THR A 99 -17.88 4.64 -1.65
CA THR A 99 -17.76 4.13 -0.28
C THR A 99 -17.95 5.25 0.73
N ILE A 100 -17.30 6.40 0.56
CA ILE A 100 -17.48 7.56 1.45
C ILE A 100 -18.94 8.03 1.51
N GLU A 101 -19.61 8.09 0.35
CA GLU A 101 -21.01 8.49 0.27
C GLU A 101 -21.94 7.51 0.98
N LYS A 102 -21.70 6.20 0.81
CA LYS A 102 -22.47 5.16 1.49
C LYS A 102 -22.27 5.18 3.01
N LEU A 103 -21.03 5.37 3.49
CA LEU A 103 -20.73 5.46 4.92
C LEU A 103 -21.46 6.62 5.61
N LYS A 104 -21.63 7.76 4.94
CA LYS A 104 -22.39 8.89 5.48
C LYS A 104 -23.85 8.54 5.77
N ASN A 105 -24.42 7.60 5.03
CA ASN A 105 -25.81 7.18 5.11
C ASN A 105 -26.00 5.80 5.78
N ASP A 106 -24.93 5.13 6.22
CA ASP A 106 -24.99 3.84 6.90
C ASP A 106 -25.25 4.05 8.40
N SER A 107 -26.41 3.63 8.88
CA SER A 107 -26.86 3.85 10.27
C SER A 107 -25.96 3.14 11.28
N ASP A 108 -25.46 1.96 10.97
CA ASP A 108 -24.61 1.18 11.88
C ASP A 108 -23.24 1.84 12.03
N TYR A 109 -22.67 2.32 10.90
CA TYR A 109 -21.46 3.11 10.92
C TYR A 109 -21.61 4.41 11.71
N GLN A 110 -22.70 5.15 11.47
CA GLN A 110 -22.97 6.41 12.20
C GLN A 110 -23.15 6.17 13.70
N HIS A 111 -23.78 5.06 14.07
CA HIS A 111 -23.91 4.66 15.48
C HIS A 111 -22.54 4.34 16.09
N ALA A 112 -21.69 3.57 15.41
CA ALA A 112 -20.34 3.23 15.86
C ALA A 112 -19.46 4.49 15.99
N LEU A 113 -19.56 5.43 15.02
CA LEU A 113 -18.84 6.71 15.06
C LEU A 113 -19.31 7.57 16.23
N SER A 114 -20.63 7.63 16.47
CA SER A 114 -21.20 8.32 17.63
C SER A 114 -20.72 7.71 18.95
N ALA A 115 -20.66 6.39 19.05
CA ALA A 115 -20.15 5.70 20.23
C ALA A 115 -18.66 6.04 20.47
N LEU A 116 -17.83 6.07 19.41
CA LEU A 116 -16.42 6.47 19.49
C LEU A 116 -16.26 7.88 20.07
N THR A 117 -17.17 8.80 19.73
CA THR A 117 -17.08 10.22 20.08
C THR A 117 -17.85 10.59 21.37
N SER A 118 -18.69 9.70 21.91
CA SER A 118 -19.58 9.98 23.07
C SER A 118 -18.87 10.00 24.42
N HIS A 119 -17.62 9.56 24.50
CA HIS A 119 -16.83 9.59 25.73
C HIS A 119 -16.24 10.97 26.04
N HIS A 120 -15.94 11.23 27.31
CA HIS A 120 -15.12 12.39 27.65
C HIS A 120 -13.74 12.28 27.00
N GLY A 121 -13.25 13.43 26.49
CA GLY A 121 -11.98 13.50 25.76
C GLY A 121 -12.12 13.16 24.28
N TYR A 122 -11.03 13.39 23.56
CA TYR A 122 -10.97 13.17 22.12
C TYR A 122 -10.69 11.69 21.79
N PRO A 123 -11.32 11.10 20.77
CA PRO A 123 -11.02 9.73 20.34
C PRO A 123 -9.62 9.59 19.76
N TYR A 124 -9.09 10.64 19.16
CA TYR A 124 -7.72 10.85 18.68
C TYR A 124 -7.44 12.36 18.62
N GLN A 125 -6.17 12.73 18.56
CA GLN A 125 -5.76 14.13 18.50
C GLN A 125 -6.00 14.74 17.10
N ARG A 126 -5.67 13.99 16.06
CA ARG A 126 -5.91 14.35 14.65
C ARG A 126 -5.91 13.10 13.77
N GLU A 127 -6.53 13.22 12.61
CA GLU A 127 -6.50 12.26 11.52
C GLU A 127 -5.82 12.91 10.31
N GLU A 128 -4.86 12.19 9.72
CA GLU A 128 -4.28 12.53 8.43
C GLU A 128 -4.56 11.38 7.46
N ALA A 129 -4.90 11.71 6.21
CA ALA A 129 -5.13 10.71 5.18
C ALA A 129 -4.24 10.95 3.96
N SER A 130 -3.76 9.86 3.37
CA SER A 130 -3.13 9.86 2.06
C SER A 130 -3.87 8.87 1.17
N LEU A 131 -4.16 9.28 -0.07
CA LEU A 131 -4.69 8.40 -1.10
C LEU A 131 -3.55 8.04 -2.04
N LEU A 132 -3.28 6.74 -2.16
CA LEU A 132 -2.19 6.17 -2.93
C LEU A 132 -2.75 5.39 -4.12
N ARG A 133 -2.04 5.42 -5.26
CA ARG A 133 -2.22 4.45 -6.35
C ARG A 133 -1.09 3.43 -6.27
N THR A 134 -1.42 2.14 -6.28
CA THR A 134 -0.39 1.09 -6.25
C THR A 134 0.46 1.08 -7.52
N PHE A 135 1.72 0.60 -7.41
CA PHE A 135 2.66 0.52 -8.52
C PHE A 135 2.28 -0.58 -9.50
N ASP A 136 2.59 -0.36 -10.77
CA ASP A 136 2.34 -1.36 -11.82
C ASP A 136 3.14 -2.67 -11.58
N GLY A 137 4.34 -2.58 -10.99
CA GLY A 137 5.16 -3.74 -10.61
C GLY A 137 4.64 -4.52 -9.38
N MET A 138 3.70 -3.96 -8.63
CA MET A 138 2.98 -4.63 -7.54
C MET A 138 1.58 -4.01 -7.40
N PRO A 139 0.66 -4.34 -8.32
CA PRO A 139 -0.64 -3.69 -8.41
C PRO A 139 -1.59 -4.04 -7.27
N GLN A 140 -1.33 -5.15 -6.55
CA GLN A 140 -2.15 -5.60 -5.43
C GLN A 140 -1.29 -5.70 -4.16
N PRO A 141 -1.79 -5.23 -3.00
CA PRO A 141 -1.15 -5.48 -1.71
C PRO A 141 -1.07 -6.98 -1.39
N LEU A 142 0.01 -7.39 -0.75
CA LEU A 142 0.18 -8.75 -0.27
C LEU A 142 -0.50 -8.89 1.10
N LEU A 143 -1.58 -9.66 1.15
CA LEU A 143 -2.24 -10.04 2.39
C LEU A 143 -1.56 -11.27 2.99
N SER A 144 -1.57 -11.40 4.30
CA SER A 144 -1.06 -12.60 4.98
C SER A 144 -1.99 -13.78 4.71
N ASN A 145 -1.42 -14.97 4.48
CA ASN A 145 -2.20 -16.19 4.41
C ASN A 145 -2.64 -16.60 5.82
N GLU A 146 -3.92 -16.88 6.02
CA GLU A 146 -4.46 -17.32 7.32
C GLU A 146 -3.84 -18.64 7.81
N SER A 147 -3.34 -19.49 6.89
CA SER A 147 -2.68 -20.75 7.21
C SER A 147 -1.24 -20.59 7.72
N GLU A 148 -0.65 -19.42 7.61
CA GLU A 148 0.69 -19.15 8.13
C GLU A 148 0.60 -18.78 9.62
N HIS A 149 0.75 -19.75 10.52
CA HIS A 149 0.94 -19.51 11.96
C HIS A 149 2.33 -18.95 12.23
N HIS A 150 2.49 -17.64 12.08
CA HIS A 150 3.72 -16.94 12.43
C HIS A 150 3.53 -16.09 13.68
N SER A 151 4.61 -15.90 14.42
CA SER A 151 4.70 -14.78 15.36
C SER A 151 4.40 -13.47 14.63
N PRO A 152 3.77 -12.48 15.28
CA PRO A 152 3.52 -11.19 14.65
C PRO A 152 4.82 -10.64 14.07
N ARG A 153 4.82 -10.35 12.76
CA ARG A 153 5.94 -9.69 12.07
C ARG A 153 6.04 -8.22 12.47
N VAL A 154 7.19 -7.64 12.24
CA VAL A 154 7.34 -6.18 12.24
C VAL A 154 7.19 -5.65 10.83
N PHE A 155 6.55 -4.51 10.70
CA PHE A 155 6.28 -3.85 9.42
C PHE A 155 7.01 -2.51 9.38
N GLU A 156 7.77 -2.25 8.33
CA GLU A 156 8.40 -0.97 8.10
C GLU A 156 7.62 -0.19 7.05
N LEU A 157 6.99 0.89 7.47
CA LEU A 157 6.34 1.87 6.59
C LEU A 157 7.37 2.95 6.24
N ARG A 158 7.61 3.15 4.94
CA ARG A 158 8.57 4.13 4.44
C ARG A 158 7.88 5.10 3.50
N ARG A 159 8.23 6.39 3.63
CA ARG A 159 7.85 7.45 2.69
C ARG A 159 9.12 8.07 2.12
N TYR A 160 9.15 8.18 0.79
CA TYR A 160 10.20 8.87 0.06
C TYR A 160 9.61 10.10 -0.59
N GLU A 161 10.01 11.27 -0.11
CA GLU A 161 9.64 12.56 -0.69
C GLU A 161 10.60 12.88 -1.84
N SER A 162 10.09 13.42 -2.93
CA SER A 162 10.90 13.81 -4.08
C SER A 162 10.85 15.33 -4.27
N PRO A 163 11.92 15.97 -4.80
CA PRO A 163 11.92 17.41 -5.05
C PRO A 163 10.85 17.87 -6.03
N THR A 164 10.50 17.02 -7.02
CA THR A 164 9.52 17.32 -8.07
C THR A 164 8.83 16.04 -8.53
N GLU A 165 7.73 16.19 -9.28
CA GLU A 165 7.02 15.06 -9.94
C GLU A 165 7.92 14.34 -10.94
N VAL A 166 8.85 15.06 -11.60
CA VAL A 166 9.81 14.48 -12.55
C VAL A 166 10.78 13.55 -11.84
N THR A 167 11.28 13.94 -10.68
CA THR A 167 12.20 13.11 -9.87
C THR A 167 11.44 11.96 -9.22
N LEU A 168 10.19 12.16 -8.79
CA LEU A 168 9.32 11.07 -8.33
C LEU A 168 9.11 10.03 -9.45
N ALA A 169 8.79 10.46 -10.68
CA ALA A 169 8.61 9.54 -11.80
C ALA A 169 9.86 8.67 -12.09
N ARG A 170 11.07 9.25 -11.93
CA ARG A 170 12.32 8.46 -12.02
C ARG A 170 12.42 7.42 -10.91
N LYS A 171 12.09 7.77 -9.67
CA LYS A 171 12.09 6.83 -8.54
C LYS A 171 11.06 5.71 -8.73
N LEU A 172 9.84 6.03 -9.20
CA LEU A 172 8.81 5.04 -9.56
C LEU A 172 9.30 4.08 -10.65
N LYS A 173 9.95 4.60 -11.70
CA LYS A 173 10.55 3.78 -12.76
C LYS A 173 11.63 2.85 -12.21
N MET A 174 12.45 3.31 -11.26
CA MET A 174 13.49 2.52 -10.61
C MET A 174 12.89 1.36 -9.80
N PHE A 175 11.84 1.62 -9.01
CA PHE A 175 11.12 0.58 -8.28
C PHE A 175 10.53 -0.47 -9.23
N ASN A 176 9.75 -0.05 -10.22
CA ASN A 176 9.11 -0.94 -11.19
C ASN A 176 10.14 -1.67 -12.09
N GLY A 177 11.30 -1.04 -12.35
CA GLY A 177 12.34 -1.55 -13.22
C GLY A 177 13.31 -2.54 -12.57
N GLY A 178 13.24 -2.76 -11.23
CA GLY A 178 14.17 -3.70 -10.61
C GLY A 178 14.19 -3.69 -9.08
N GLU A 179 13.96 -2.58 -8.41
CA GLU A 179 14.10 -2.49 -6.95
C GLU A 179 13.15 -3.44 -6.21
N ILE A 180 11.89 -3.58 -6.68
CA ILE A 180 10.91 -4.53 -6.13
C ILE A 180 11.42 -5.97 -6.26
N ALA A 181 11.96 -6.34 -7.43
CA ALA A 181 12.50 -7.68 -7.68
C ALA A 181 13.73 -7.97 -6.81
N ILE A 182 14.57 -6.96 -6.55
CA ILE A 182 15.72 -7.09 -5.65
C ILE A 182 15.27 -7.34 -4.21
N PHE A 183 14.24 -6.64 -3.71
CA PHE A 183 13.67 -6.91 -2.40
C PHE A 183 13.21 -8.37 -2.29
N GLN A 184 12.44 -8.85 -3.27
CA GLN A 184 11.94 -10.23 -3.30
C GLN A 184 13.07 -11.26 -3.37
N LYS A 185 14.07 -11.04 -4.23
CA LYS A 185 15.28 -11.89 -4.36
C LYS A 185 16.01 -12.06 -3.03
N LEU A 186 16.09 -11.00 -2.24
CA LEU A 186 16.78 -11.00 -0.95
C LEU A 186 15.95 -11.56 0.20
N GLY A 187 14.68 -11.89 -0.02
CA GLY A 187 13.76 -12.36 1.01
C GLY A 187 13.12 -11.26 1.84
N MET A 188 13.28 -9.99 1.45
CA MET A 188 12.45 -8.91 1.94
C MET A 188 11.03 -9.12 1.40
N ARG A 189 10.02 -8.91 2.24
CA ARG A 189 8.62 -9.20 1.88
C ARG A 189 7.87 -7.90 1.65
N PRO A 190 7.70 -7.45 0.38
CA PRO A 190 6.86 -6.30 0.07
C PRO A 190 5.41 -6.55 0.48
N VAL A 191 4.79 -5.52 1.06
CA VAL A 191 3.35 -5.52 1.41
C VAL A 191 2.58 -4.69 0.39
N PHE A 192 3.04 -3.48 0.11
CA PHE A 192 2.54 -2.63 -0.97
C PHE A 192 3.57 -1.56 -1.33
N PHE A 193 3.42 -1.00 -2.53
CA PHE A 193 4.06 0.22 -2.99
C PHE A 193 2.97 1.13 -3.58
N GLY A 194 2.99 2.41 -3.24
CA GLY A 194 2.00 3.37 -3.73
C GLY A 194 2.58 4.76 -3.95
N GLU A 195 2.19 5.38 -5.07
CA GLU A 195 2.37 6.80 -5.34
C GLU A 195 1.29 7.59 -4.63
N THR A 196 1.65 8.62 -3.86
CA THR A 196 0.67 9.50 -3.24
C THR A 196 0.05 10.41 -4.29
N ILE A 197 -1.25 10.27 -4.55
CA ILE A 197 -2.00 11.13 -5.47
C ILE A 197 -2.68 12.29 -4.76
N VAL A 198 -3.01 12.13 -3.47
CA VAL A 198 -3.50 13.20 -2.59
C VAL A 198 -3.02 12.89 -1.17
N GLY A 199 -2.37 13.84 -0.52
CA GLY A 199 -1.90 13.67 0.85
C GLY A 199 -0.83 14.69 1.25
N PRO A 200 -0.28 14.59 2.46
CA PRO A 200 0.79 15.48 2.92
C PRO A 200 2.14 15.12 2.26
N ARG A 201 3.04 16.12 2.22
CA ARG A 201 4.45 15.98 1.81
C ARG A 201 4.65 15.49 0.37
N MET A 202 3.76 15.90 -0.54
CA MET A 202 3.87 15.59 -1.97
C MET A 202 4.93 16.46 -2.67
N PRO A 203 5.53 15.94 -3.78
CA PRO A 203 5.32 14.62 -4.36
C PRO A 203 6.08 13.53 -3.59
N ASN A 204 5.46 12.36 -3.37
CA ASN A 204 6.08 11.27 -2.64
C ASN A 204 5.49 9.90 -3.02
N LEU A 205 6.23 8.87 -2.66
CA LEU A 205 5.75 7.48 -2.63
C LEU A 205 5.78 6.93 -1.21
N VAL A 206 4.92 5.96 -0.95
CA VAL A 206 4.87 5.22 0.32
C VAL A 206 4.89 3.74 0.03
N TYR A 207 5.66 2.99 0.81
CA TYR A 207 5.67 1.53 0.71
C TYR A 207 5.85 0.88 2.07
N MET A 208 5.50 -0.39 2.14
CA MET A 208 5.63 -1.20 3.35
C MET A 208 6.32 -2.51 3.05
N LEU A 209 7.29 -2.86 3.89
CA LEU A 209 7.94 -4.16 3.92
C LEU A 209 7.64 -4.85 5.25
N SER A 210 7.63 -6.18 5.27
CA SER A 210 7.52 -6.97 6.49
C SER A 210 8.76 -7.83 6.74
N PHE A 211 9.08 -8.01 8.02
CA PHE A 211 10.24 -8.75 8.51
C PHE A 211 9.82 -9.63 9.68
N ASP A 212 10.53 -10.72 9.91
CA ASP A 212 10.24 -11.60 11.04
C ASP A 212 10.49 -10.88 12.38
N ASP A 213 11.56 -10.08 12.45
CA ASP A 213 11.91 -9.23 13.59
C ASP A 213 12.85 -8.08 13.17
N LEU A 214 13.28 -7.26 14.12
CA LEU A 214 14.20 -6.15 13.88
C LEU A 214 15.61 -6.60 13.47
N THR A 215 16.08 -7.74 13.93
CA THR A 215 17.38 -8.30 13.56
C THR A 215 17.37 -8.73 12.10
N ALA A 216 16.34 -9.47 11.69
CA ALA A 216 16.15 -9.86 10.29
C ALA A 216 16.04 -8.64 9.38
N ARG A 217 15.34 -7.58 9.81
CA ARG A 217 15.26 -6.31 9.08
C ARG A 217 16.64 -5.71 8.84
N GLU A 218 17.47 -5.58 9.86
CA GLU A 218 18.81 -4.97 9.73
C GLU A 218 19.73 -5.78 8.82
N ASP A 219 19.69 -7.11 8.93
CA ASP A 219 20.46 -8.00 8.07
C ASP A 219 20.05 -7.92 6.61
N LEU A 220 18.74 -7.84 6.33
CA LEU A 220 18.22 -7.73 4.97
C LEU A 220 18.53 -6.37 4.34
N TRP A 221 18.43 -5.27 5.09
CA TRP A 221 18.84 -3.94 4.60
C TRP A 221 20.34 -3.88 4.31
N ARG A 222 21.19 -4.54 5.13
CA ARG A 222 22.63 -4.62 4.87
C ARG A 222 22.93 -5.42 3.60
N LYS A 223 22.22 -6.54 3.39
CA LYS A 223 22.32 -7.33 2.16
C LYS A 223 21.87 -6.52 0.94
N PHE A 224 20.76 -5.79 1.05
CA PHE A 224 20.26 -4.92 -0.02
C PHE A 224 21.30 -3.87 -0.43
N GLY A 225 21.87 -3.14 0.52
CA GLY A 225 22.87 -2.10 0.23
C GLY A 225 24.17 -2.64 -0.41
N SER A 226 24.49 -3.93 -0.22
CA SER A 226 25.65 -4.58 -0.80
C SER A 226 25.35 -5.35 -2.10
N ASP A 227 24.09 -5.55 -2.46
CA ASP A 227 23.65 -6.34 -3.60
C ASP A 227 24.14 -5.74 -4.94
N PRO A 228 24.74 -6.56 -5.84
CA PRO A 228 25.28 -6.08 -7.10
C PRO A 228 24.21 -5.54 -8.06
N ASP A 229 22.99 -6.11 -8.05
CA ASP A 229 21.90 -5.61 -8.91
C ASP A 229 21.42 -4.25 -8.42
N TRP A 230 21.34 -4.05 -7.08
CA TRP A 230 21.06 -2.75 -6.51
C TRP A 230 22.10 -1.71 -6.90
N LYS A 231 23.40 -2.04 -6.75
CA LYS A 231 24.51 -1.15 -7.13
C LYS A 231 24.45 -0.77 -8.60
N LYS A 232 24.10 -1.72 -9.47
CA LYS A 232 23.94 -1.46 -10.91
C LYS A 232 22.73 -0.58 -11.20
N LEU A 233 21.58 -0.85 -10.54
CA LEU A 233 20.34 -0.10 -10.72
C LEU A 233 20.48 1.36 -10.26
N SER A 234 21.20 1.60 -9.16
CA SER A 234 21.39 2.91 -8.56
C SER A 234 22.64 3.67 -9.08
N ALA A 235 23.44 3.06 -9.97
CA ALA A 235 24.69 3.66 -10.48
C ALA A 235 24.50 4.91 -11.38
N PRO A 236 23.45 5.03 -12.24
CA PRO A 236 23.29 6.20 -13.07
C PRO A 236 23.08 7.47 -12.23
N PRO A 237 23.79 8.57 -12.52
CA PRO A 237 23.74 9.78 -11.70
C PRO A 237 22.34 10.38 -11.54
N ASP A 238 21.51 10.25 -12.58
CA ASP A 238 20.16 10.83 -12.62
C ASP A 238 19.12 10.05 -11.79
N VAL A 239 19.52 8.92 -11.19
CA VAL A 239 18.70 8.13 -10.26
C VAL A 239 19.33 7.97 -8.88
N HIS A 240 20.42 8.67 -8.58
CA HIS A 240 20.97 8.70 -7.23
C HIS A 240 19.94 9.29 -6.25
N ASP A 241 19.81 8.70 -5.07
CA ASP A 241 18.87 9.18 -4.04
C ASP A 241 19.10 10.67 -3.69
N SER A 242 20.36 11.17 -3.74
CA SER A 242 20.68 12.58 -3.56
C SER A 242 19.99 13.51 -4.57
N GLU A 243 19.62 12.99 -5.74
CA GLU A 243 19.03 13.77 -6.83
C GLU A 243 17.51 13.63 -6.88
N ILE A 244 16.98 12.46 -6.49
CA ILE A 244 15.57 12.12 -6.70
C ILE A 244 14.77 11.94 -5.40
N VAL A 245 15.44 11.91 -4.24
CA VAL A 245 14.81 11.77 -2.92
C VAL A 245 15.24 12.92 -2.02
N SER A 246 14.31 13.81 -1.67
CA SER A 246 14.59 14.97 -0.81
C SER A 246 14.53 14.62 0.68
N ASN A 247 13.73 13.63 1.06
CA ASN A 247 13.60 13.18 2.45
C ASN A 247 13.11 11.74 2.51
N ILE A 248 13.56 11.01 3.54
CA ILE A 248 13.08 9.66 3.87
C ILE A 248 12.56 9.68 5.30
N SER A 249 11.33 9.25 5.48
CA SER A 249 10.79 8.95 6.81
C SER A 249 10.36 7.49 6.88
N ASN A 250 10.55 6.87 8.05
CA ASN A 250 10.16 5.50 8.29
C ASN A 250 9.56 5.33 9.70
N ALA A 251 8.75 4.30 9.84
CA ALA A 251 8.19 3.86 11.11
C ALA A 251 8.12 2.34 11.16
N ILE A 252 8.38 1.78 12.32
CA ILE A 252 8.18 0.36 12.59
C ILE A 252 6.83 0.18 13.27
N LEU A 253 6.03 -0.71 12.72
CA LEU A 253 4.65 -0.95 13.09
C LEU A 253 4.45 -2.38 13.55
N GLN A 254 3.45 -2.58 14.42
CA GLN A 254 2.94 -3.89 14.78
C GLN A 254 1.48 -4.03 14.36
N PRO A 255 1.07 -5.15 13.76
CA PRO A 255 -0.30 -5.34 13.33
C PRO A 255 -1.22 -5.49 14.53
N LEU A 256 -2.40 -4.88 14.47
CA LEU A 256 -3.48 -5.16 15.39
C LEU A 256 -4.07 -6.56 15.11
N LYS A 257 -4.64 -7.20 16.12
CA LYS A 257 -5.08 -8.60 16.05
C LYS A 257 -6.06 -8.92 14.90
N PHE A 258 -6.85 -7.93 14.47
CA PHE A 258 -7.82 -8.08 13.39
C PHE A 258 -7.29 -7.64 12.00
N SER A 259 -6.05 -7.18 11.93
CA SER A 259 -5.41 -6.81 10.66
C SER A 259 -5.28 -8.02 9.73
N LEU A 260 -5.65 -7.87 8.44
CA LEU A 260 -5.44 -8.92 7.43
C LEU A 260 -3.97 -9.00 6.99
N ILE A 261 -3.22 -7.92 7.18
CA ILE A 261 -1.77 -7.87 6.99
C ILE A 261 -1.13 -8.03 8.37
N ARG A 262 -0.47 -9.21 8.59
CA ARG A 262 0.15 -9.53 9.89
C ARG A 262 1.25 -10.60 9.78
#